data_d10c5e5dff83ed00690f3b4f18e10cfb
#
_entry.id   d10c5e5dff83ed00690f3b4f18e10cfb
#
_cell.length_a   1.000
_cell.length_b   1.000
_cell.length_c   1.000
_cell.angle_alpha   90.00
_cell.angle_beta   90.00
_cell.angle_gamma   90.00
#
_symmetry.space_group_name_H-M   'P 1'
#
loop_
_entity.id
_entity.type
_entity.pdbx_description
1 polymer ?
#
loop_
_entity_poly.entity_id
_entity_poly.type
_entity_poly.pdbx_seq_one_letter_code
_entity_poly.pdbx_strand_id
1 'polypeptide(L)'
;MALSRTLARIDIVMPTGSFMTYELPDLPYDYDALEPHIDALTMEIHHTKHHNAYTNNLNAAIDSNDISDMPIGDLLRNHSDIAAIRNNGGGWWNHCQFWEAMSPDGGGIPSGDIAAAIDSTFGSFEEFQGAFQKAAMTRFGSGWAWLGVKDGSLCVCSSPNQDNPLMDGCCKPILGLDVWEHAYYKKYGPGRATYIEAWWNVVDWNEVSRRYAETL
;
A
#
# COMPACT_ATOMS: atom_id res chain seq x y z
N MET A 1 -31.19 -12.67 12.97
CA MET A 1 -30.27 -13.82 12.83
C MET A 1 -29.20 -13.39 11.85
N ALA A 2 -28.04 -12.99 12.35
CA ALA A 2 -26.91 -12.53 11.53
C ALA A 2 -26.11 -13.74 11.11
N LEU A 3 -25.96 -13.95 9.79
CA LEU A 3 -25.11 -15.00 9.23
C LEU A 3 -23.66 -14.50 9.26
N SER A 4 -22.89 -15.02 10.20
CA SER A 4 -21.43 -14.89 10.24
C SER A 4 -20.84 -15.56 8.99
N ARG A 5 -20.31 -14.80 8.05
CA ARG A 5 -19.46 -15.32 7.00
C ARG A 5 -18.02 -15.43 7.54
N THR A 6 -17.69 -16.62 8.00
CA THR A 6 -16.31 -17.02 8.26
C THR A 6 -15.60 -17.11 6.91
N LEU A 7 -14.71 -16.19 6.61
CA LEU A 7 -13.80 -16.30 5.47
C LEU A 7 -12.85 -17.45 5.75
N ALA A 8 -13.05 -18.56 5.04
CA ALA A 8 -12.14 -19.69 5.05
C ALA A 8 -10.80 -19.23 4.42
N ARG A 9 -9.70 -19.39 5.16
CA ARG A 9 -8.37 -19.40 4.58
C ARG A 9 -8.35 -20.45 3.47
N ILE A 10 -8.17 -20.01 2.24
CA ILE A 10 -7.91 -20.91 1.12
C ILE A 10 -6.41 -21.20 1.19
N ASP A 11 -6.04 -22.31 1.83
CA ASP A 11 -4.74 -22.93 1.64
C ASP A 11 -4.73 -23.48 0.20
N ILE A 12 -4.25 -22.71 -0.74
CA ILE A 12 -4.08 -23.14 -2.13
C ILE A 12 -2.94 -24.16 -2.15
N VAL A 13 -3.30 -25.44 -2.11
CA VAL A 13 -2.35 -26.53 -2.45
C VAL A 13 -2.19 -26.49 -3.96
N MET A 14 -1.07 -25.92 -4.42
CA MET A 14 -0.71 -25.82 -5.83
C MET A 14 -0.28 -27.19 -6.38
N PRO A 15 -0.70 -27.56 -7.58
CA PRO A 15 -0.16 -28.74 -8.25
C PRO A 15 1.31 -28.51 -8.61
N THR A 16 2.13 -29.54 -8.44
CA THR A 16 3.54 -29.57 -8.80
C THR A 16 3.72 -29.22 -10.27
N GLY A 17 4.28 -28.03 -10.56
CA GLY A 17 4.62 -27.57 -11.90
C GLY A 17 3.89 -26.30 -12.36
N SER A 18 3.12 -25.62 -11.53
CA SER A 18 2.52 -24.33 -11.86
C SER A 18 3.43 -23.21 -11.31
N PHE A 19 3.94 -22.35 -12.20
CA PHE A 19 4.60 -21.12 -11.81
C PHE A 19 3.59 -20.25 -11.07
N MET A 20 3.97 -19.66 -9.92
CA MET A 20 3.11 -18.73 -9.19
C MET A 20 2.96 -17.47 -10.03
N THR A 21 1.78 -17.29 -10.59
CA THR A 21 1.45 -16.11 -11.38
C THR A 21 0.79 -15.10 -10.45
N TYR A 22 1.35 -13.90 -10.33
CA TYR A 22 0.70 -12.82 -9.63
C TYR A 22 -0.52 -12.35 -10.41
N GLU A 23 -1.63 -12.15 -9.72
CA GLU A 23 -2.87 -11.69 -10.33
C GLU A 23 -3.17 -10.26 -9.89
N LEU A 24 -3.94 -9.52 -10.71
CA LEU A 24 -4.50 -8.25 -10.31
C LEU A 24 -5.62 -8.53 -9.29
N PRO A 25 -5.49 -8.14 -8.02
CA PRO A 25 -6.56 -8.38 -7.05
C PRO A 25 -7.77 -7.49 -7.35
N ASP A 26 -8.97 -7.98 -7.07
CA ASP A 26 -10.15 -7.14 -7.06
C ASP A 26 -10.05 -6.08 -5.96
N LEU A 27 -10.63 -4.90 -6.19
CA LEU A 27 -10.78 -3.90 -5.14
C LEU A 27 -11.80 -4.37 -4.10
N PRO A 28 -11.59 -4.06 -2.81
CA PRO A 28 -12.57 -4.42 -1.76
C PRO A 28 -13.84 -3.53 -1.76
N TYR A 29 -13.96 -2.60 -2.68
CA TYR A 29 -15.05 -1.63 -2.85
C TYR A 29 -15.19 -1.21 -4.32
N ASP A 30 -16.33 -0.60 -4.68
CA ASP A 30 -16.58 -0.07 -6.02
C ASP A 30 -15.69 1.14 -6.33
N TYR A 31 -15.44 1.44 -7.61
CA TYR A 31 -14.55 2.54 -8.02
C TYR A 31 -15.01 3.92 -7.53
N ASP A 32 -16.32 4.14 -7.34
CA ASP A 32 -16.89 5.39 -6.85
C ASP A 32 -17.05 5.45 -5.32
N ALA A 33 -16.72 4.37 -4.61
CA ALA A 33 -16.97 4.26 -3.18
C ALA A 33 -16.13 5.23 -2.33
N LEU A 34 -15.00 5.71 -2.84
CA LEU A 34 -14.13 6.66 -2.14
C LEU A 34 -14.44 8.13 -2.48
N GLU A 35 -15.50 8.38 -3.27
CA GLU A 35 -15.99 9.74 -3.50
C GLU A 35 -16.51 10.36 -2.17
N PRO A 36 -16.36 11.66 -1.95
CA PRO A 36 -15.78 12.67 -2.86
C PRO A 36 -14.25 12.83 -2.74
N HIS A 37 -13.55 11.95 -2.02
CA HIS A 37 -12.13 12.12 -1.68
C HIS A 37 -11.19 11.65 -2.80
N ILE A 38 -11.47 10.52 -3.42
CA ILE A 38 -10.76 10.02 -4.61
C ILE A 38 -11.83 9.74 -5.67
N ASP A 39 -11.67 10.28 -6.87
CA ASP A 39 -12.69 10.16 -7.93
C ASP A 39 -12.67 8.78 -8.60
N ALA A 40 -13.86 8.34 -9.04
CA ALA A 40 -14.08 7.05 -9.65
C ALA A 40 -13.17 6.81 -10.88
N LEU A 41 -12.96 7.83 -11.71
CA LEU A 41 -12.12 7.71 -12.90
C LEU A 41 -10.65 7.49 -12.54
N THR A 42 -10.15 8.18 -11.50
CA THR A 42 -8.81 7.93 -10.97
C THR A 42 -8.70 6.48 -10.47
N MET A 43 -9.65 6.00 -9.68
CA MET A 43 -9.66 4.64 -9.16
C MET A 43 -9.66 3.58 -10.27
N GLU A 44 -10.54 3.73 -11.27
CA GLU A 44 -10.63 2.81 -12.39
C GLU A 44 -9.31 2.74 -13.18
N ILE A 45 -8.74 3.90 -13.55
CA ILE A 45 -7.50 3.96 -14.32
C ILE A 45 -6.32 3.44 -13.48
N HIS A 46 -6.24 3.83 -12.23
CA HIS A 46 -5.18 3.45 -11.31
C HIS A 46 -5.13 1.94 -11.12
N HIS A 47 -6.28 1.29 -10.95
CA HIS A 47 -6.40 -0.16 -10.84
C HIS A 47 -6.22 -0.87 -12.20
N THR A 48 -7.06 -0.56 -13.20
CA THR A 48 -7.12 -1.34 -14.46
C THR A 48 -5.96 -1.08 -15.40
N LYS A 49 -5.26 0.05 -15.29
CA LYS A 49 -4.12 0.40 -16.15
C LYS A 49 -2.80 0.32 -15.41
N HIS A 50 -2.60 1.09 -14.33
CA HIS A 50 -1.32 1.13 -13.63
C HIS A 50 -1.04 -0.18 -12.87
N HIS A 51 -1.92 -0.60 -11.97
CA HIS A 51 -1.72 -1.83 -11.20
C HIS A 51 -1.69 -3.07 -12.10
N ASN A 52 -2.59 -3.14 -13.09
CA ASN A 52 -2.59 -4.24 -14.06
C ASN A 52 -1.30 -4.30 -14.90
N ALA A 53 -0.74 -3.16 -15.29
CA ALA A 53 0.55 -3.14 -16.00
C ALA A 53 1.69 -3.65 -15.11
N TYR A 54 1.73 -3.26 -13.83
CA TYR A 54 2.71 -3.82 -12.88
C TYR A 54 2.55 -5.33 -12.73
N THR A 55 1.33 -5.83 -12.63
CA THR A 55 1.03 -7.27 -12.54
C THR A 55 1.60 -8.03 -13.73
N ASN A 56 1.26 -7.60 -14.95
CA ASN A 56 1.69 -8.27 -16.18
C ASN A 56 3.22 -8.21 -16.35
N ASN A 57 3.82 -7.05 -16.09
CA ASN A 57 5.26 -6.85 -16.23
C ASN A 57 6.06 -7.60 -15.16
N LEU A 58 5.51 -7.75 -13.94
CA LEU A 58 6.11 -8.56 -12.89
C LEU A 58 6.22 -10.01 -13.32
N ASN A 59 5.12 -10.60 -13.80
CA ASN A 59 5.11 -11.99 -14.28
C ASN A 59 6.12 -12.18 -15.41
N ALA A 60 6.14 -11.28 -16.40
CA ALA A 60 7.11 -11.34 -17.48
C ALA A 60 8.57 -11.21 -17.00
N ALA A 61 8.82 -10.41 -15.94
CA ALA A 61 10.15 -10.27 -15.37
C ALA A 61 10.59 -11.54 -14.61
N ILE A 62 9.68 -12.19 -13.89
CA ILE A 62 9.93 -13.47 -13.22
C ILE A 62 10.31 -14.54 -14.23
N ASP A 63 9.50 -14.70 -15.29
CA ASP A 63 9.74 -15.67 -16.35
C ASP A 63 11.08 -15.42 -17.07
N SER A 64 11.39 -14.15 -17.38
CA SER A 64 12.61 -13.78 -18.10
C SER A 64 13.90 -14.00 -17.31
N ASN A 65 13.82 -14.10 -15.98
CA ASN A 65 14.95 -14.27 -15.10
C ASN A 65 15.01 -15.66 -14.43
N ASP A 66 14.16 -16.61 -14.86
CA ASP A 66 14.10 -17.96 -14.28
C ASP A 66 13.96 -17.96 -12.75
N ILE A 67 13.17 -17.02 -12.21
CA ILE A 67 12.97 -16.92 -10.78
C ILE A 67 11.91 -17.92 -10.35
N SER A 68 12.27 -18.79 -9.40
CA SER A 68 11.31 -19.74 -8.83
C SER A 68 10.26 -19.07 -7.97
N ASP A 69 9.13 -19.74 -7.82
CA ASP A 69 7.99 -19.29 -7.03
C ASP A 69 8.40 -18.94 -5.59
N MET A 70 8.06 -17.74 -5.18
CA MET A 70 8.28 -17.27 -3.80
C MET A 70 7.27 -16.18 -3.44
N PRO A 71 7.02 -15.94 -2.14
CA PRO A 71 6.19 -14.82 -1.70
C PRO A 71 6.77 -13.47 -2.16
N ILE A 72 5.90 -12.52 -2.49
CA ILE A 72 6.32 -11.19 -2.99
C ILE A 72 7.32 -10.48 -2.07
N GLY A 73 7.16 -10.60 -0.75
CA GLY A 73 8.09 -10.01 0.20
C GLY A 73 9.51 -10.59 0.09
N ASP A 74 9.64 -11.89 -0.20
CA ASP A 74 10.94 -12.54 -0.43
C ASP A 74 11.50 -12.16 -1.81
N LEU A 75 10.64 -12.10 -2.82
CA LEU A 75 11.01 -11.63 -4.15
C LEU A 75 11.62 -10.22 -4.10
N LEU A 76 10.97 -9.28 -3.42
CA LEU A 76 11.45 -7.91 -3.29
C LEU A 76 12.73 -7.79 -2.46
N ARG A 77 12.88 -8.58 -1.41
CA ARG A 77 14.10 -8.59 -0.61
C ARG A 77 15.31 -9.17 -1.35
N ASN A 78 15.08 -10.20 -2.16
CA ASN A 78 16.17 -10.99 -2.73
C ASN A 78 16.51 -10.60 -4.17
N HIS A 79 15.58 -9.96 -4.92
CA HIS A 79 15.70 -9.68 -6.34
C HIS A 79 15.41 -8.22 -6.74
N SER A 80 15.43 -7.28 -5.78
CA SER A 80 15.25 -5.85 -6.09
C SER A 80 16.46 -5.21 -6.80
N ASP A 81 17.56 -5.91 -6.95
CA ASP A 81 18.68 -5.57 -7.83
C ASP A 81 18.31 -5.69 -9.32
N ILE A 82 17.32 -6.53 -9.66
CA ILE A 82 16.75 -6.62 -10.99
C ILE A 82 15.71 -5.50 -11.16
N ALA A 83 16.04 -4.50 -11.98
CA ALA A 83 15.19 -3.31 -12.15
C ALA A 83 13.73 -3.62 -12.51
N ALA A 84 13.48 -4.64 -13.32
CA ALA A 84 12.13 -5.06 -13.70
C ALA A 84 11.35 -5.62 -12.49
N ILE A 85 11.97 -6.43 -11.64
CA ILE A 85 11.38 -6.94 -10.40
C ILE A 85 11.16 -5.81 -9.40
N ARG A 86 12.18 -4.96 -9.18
CA ARG A 86 12.08 -3.80 -8.28
C ARG A 86 10.90 -2.91 -8.63
N ASN A 87 10.79 -2.50 -9.90
CA ASN A 87 9.76 -1.56 -10.32
C ASN A 87 8.37 -2.21 -10.38
N ASN A 88 8.26 -3.38 -10.98
CA ASN A 88 6.94 -3.99 -11.20
C ASN A 88 6.47 -4.81 -10.00
N GLY A 89 7.36 -5.51 -9.31
CA GLY A 89 7.05 -6.18 -8.05
C GLY A 89 6.74 -5.20 -6.93
N GLY A 90 7.52 -4.12 -6.84
CA GLY A 90 7.24 -3.01 -5.93
C GLY A 90 5.90 -2.37 -6.26
N GLY A 91 5.63 -2.06 -7.54
CA GLY A 91 4.37 -1.51 -7.99
C GLY A 91 3.18 -2.41 -7.65
N TRP A 92 3.27 -3.70 -7.92
CA TRP A 92 2.22 -4.66 -7.58
C TRP A 92 1.93 -4.68 -6.08
N TRP A 93 2.97 -4.84 -5.26
CA TRP A 93 2.82 -4.92 -3.80
C TRP A 93 2.30 -3.61 -3.19
N ASN A 94 2.87 -2.47 -3.59
CA ASN A 94 2.49 -1.16 -3.08
C ASN A 94 0.99 -0.90 -3.31
N HIS A 95 0.49 -1.24 -4.50
CA HIS A 95 -0.92 -1.03 -4.84
C HIS A 95 -1.85 -1.99 -4.09
N CYS A 96 -1.47 -3.27 -3.90
CA CYS A 96 -2.23 -4.17 -3.03
C CYS A 96 -2.39 -3.57 -1.64
N GLN A 97 -1.29 -3.09 -1.05
CA GLN A 97 -1.31 -2.47 0.28
C GLN A 97 -2.16 -1.20 0.33
N PHE A 98 -2.13 -0.40 -0.74
CA PHE A 98 -2.86 0.86 -0.85
C PHE A 98 -4.38 0.64 -0.91
N TRP A 99 -4.84 -0.30 -1.74
CA TRP A 99 -6.27 -0.61 -1.85
C TRP A 99 -6.86 -1.08 -0.53
N GLU A 100 -6.19 -2.01 0.14
CA GLU A 100 -6.65 -2.57 1.42
C GLU A 100 -6.63 -1.56 2.57
N ALA A 101 -5.75 -0.54 2.51
CA ALA A 101 -5.62 0.49 3.53
C ALA A 101 -6.64 1.61 3.40
N MET A 102 -7.55 1.54 2.43
CA MET A 102 -8.62 2.51 2.22
C MET A 102 -9.99 1.86 2.32
N SER A 103 -10.98 2.62 2.78
CA SER A 103 -12.35 2.16 2.94
C SER A 103 -13.33 3.33 2.76
N PRO A 104 -14.53 3.09 2.17
CA PRO A 104 -15.60 4.09 2.17
C PRO A 104 -16.08 4.47 3.58
N ASP A 105 -15.88 3.57 4.54
CA ASP A 105 -16.17 3.81 5.97
C ASP A 105 -14.92 4.24 6.75
N GLY A 106 -13.86 4.65 6.05
CA GLY A 106 -12.58 5.06 6.63
C GLY A 106 -12.59 6.46 7.24
N GLY A 107 -11.40 6.94 7.55
CA GLY A 107 -11.18 8.25 8.14
C GLY A 107 -11.28 8.28 9.66
N GLY A 108 -11.42 9.48 10.20
CA GLY A 108 -11.46 9.67 11.65
C GLY A 108 -10.09 9.52 12.33
N ILE A 109 -10.13 9.10 13.59
CA ILE A 109 -8.97 8.96 14.47
C ILE A 109 -8.78 7.48 14.81
N PRO A 110 -7.55 6.94 14.76
CA PRO A 110 -7.28 5.57 15.19
C PRO A 110 -7.58 5.34 16.66
N SER A 111 -7.81 4.10 17.04
CA SER A 111 -8.06 3.70 18.43
C SER A 111 -7.22 2.48 18.81
N GLY A 112 -7.22 2.13 20.11
CA GLY A 112 -6.50 0.95 20.60
C GLY A 112 -4.97 1.10 20.54
N ASP A 113 -4.28 -0.01 20.29
CA ASP A 113 -2.81 -0.09 20.39
C ASP A 113 -2.09 0.82 19.38
N ILE A 114 -2.61 0.94 18.17
CA ILE A 114 -2.02 1.85 17.16
C ILE A 114 -2.14 3.31 17.58
N ALA A 115 -3.25 3.73 18.20
CA ALA A 115 -3.40 5.10 18.72
C ALA A 115 -2.38 5.36 19.84
N ALA A 116 -2.25 4.42 20.78
CA ALA A 116 -1.28 4.53 21.87
C ALA A 116 0.17 4.58 21.34
N ALA A 117 0.49 3.81 20.31
CA ALA A 117 1.80 3.84 19.66
C ALA A 117 2.07 5.16 18.93
N ILE A 118 1.05 5.76 18.29
CA ILE A 118 1.13 7.07 17.65
C ILE A 118 1.41 8.14 18.71
N ASP A 119 0.64 8.18 19.79
CA ASP A 119 0.83 9.14 20.87
C ASP A 119 2.21 8.99 21.53
N SER A 120 2.63 7.75 21.76
CA SER A 120 3.96 7.47 22.34
C SER A 120 5.12 7.92 21.44
N THR A 121 4.98 7.76 20.11
CA THR A 121 6.06 8.04 19.17
C THR A 121 6.09 9.49 18.71
N PHE A 122 4.92 10.06 18.42
CA PHE A 122 4.81 11.38 17.79
C PHE A 122 4.28 12.47 18.73
N GLY A 123 3.68 12.08 19.88
CA GLY A 123 3.09 12.99 20.85
C GLY A 123 1.58 13.19 20.66
N SER A 124 1.08 13.13 19.43
CA SER A 124 -0.36 13.18 19.12
C SER A 124 -0.61 12.66 17.70
N PHE A 125 -1.89 12.41 17.39
CA PHE A 125 -2.30 12.07 16.04
C PHE A 125 -2.04 13.20 15.03
N GLU A 126 -2.21 14.46 15.43
CA GLU A 126 -1.93 15.62 14.59
C GLU A 126 -0.44 15.75 14.25
N GLU A 127 0.44 15.51 15.21
CA GLU A 127 1.90 15.51 14.97
C GLU A 127 2.31 14.37 14.06
N PHE A 128 1.69 13.20 14.21
CA PHE A 128 1.89 12.09 13.28
C PHE A 128 1.44 12.47 11.86
N GLN A 129 0.21 13.02 11.70
CA GLN A 129 -0.27 13.46 10.38
C GLN A 129 0.66 14.50 9.77
N GLY A 130 1.18 15.44 10.56
CA GLY A 130 2.16 16.43 10.12
C GLY A 130 3.47 15.79 9.64
N ALA A 131 3.99 14.81 10.35
CA ALA A 131 5.20 14.08 9.98
C ALA A 131 4.99 13.27 8.67
N PHE A 132 3.85 12.59 8.55
CA PHE A 132 3.49 11.81 7.37
C PHE A 132 3.27 12.72 6.14
N GLN A 133 2.53 13.81 6.30
CA GLN A 133 2.33 14.82 5.25
C GLN A 133 3.65 15.40 4.78
N LYS A 134 4.56 15.73 5.71
CA LYS A 134 5.89 16.20 5.38
C LYS A 134 6.66 15.18 4.51
N ALA A 135 6.66 13.91 4.89
CA ALA A 135 7.31 12.85 4.12
C ALA A 135 6.70 12.73 2.70
N ALA A 136 5.37 12.78 2.59
CA ALA A 136 4.65 12.74 1.32
C ALA A 136 4.94 13.95 0.43
N MET A 137 4.94 15.16 1.00
CA MET A 137 5.19 16.42 0.27
C MET A 137 6.64 16.60 -0.16
N THR A 138 7.59 16.18 0.66
CA THR A 138 9.02 16.31 0.36
C THR A 138 9.55 15.19 -0.54
N ARG A 139 8.75 14.16 -0.83
CA ARG A 139 9.09 13.17 -1.86
C ARG A 139 9.07 13.85 -3.23
N PHE A 140 10.27 14.19 -3.73
CA PHE A 140 10.42 14.81 -5.03
C PHE A 140 10.07 13.82 -6.15
N GLY A 141 9.17 14.23 -7.05
CA GLY A 141 8.69 13.36 -8.13
C GLY A 141 7.75 12.25 -7.64
N SER A 142 7.81 11.10 -8.30
CA SER A 142 6.98 9.93 -8.00
C SER A 142 7.52 9.16 -6.82
N GLY A 143 6.63 8.57 -6.03
CA GLY A 143 7.01 7.73 -4.91
C GLY A 143 5.87 7.49 -3.94
N TRP A 144 6.24 7.10 -2.73
CA TRP A 144 5.33 6.70 -1.66
C TRP A 144 5.74 7.30 -0.33
N ALA A 145 4.77 7.58 0.53
CA ALA A 145 5.00 7.84 1.95
C ALA A 145 4.51 6.64 2.78
N TRP A 146 5.23 6.31 3.84
CA TRP A 146 4.99 5.11 4.63
C TRP A 146 4.95 5.42 6.12
N LEU A 147 3.99 4.79 6.82
CA LEU A 147 4.06 4.51 8.24
C LEU A 147 4.49 3.06 8.40
N GLY A 148 5.49 2.80 9.21
CA GLY A 148 5.97 1.45 9.48
C GLY A 148 6.43 1.26 10.92
N VAL A 149 6.81 0.03 11.25
CA VAL A 149 7.37 -0.33 12.54
C VAL A 149 8.83 -0.72 12.38
N LYS A 150 9.70 -0.10 13.16
CA LYS A 150 11.12 -0.41 13.24
C LYS A 150 11.54 -0.54 14.71
N ASP A 151 12.14 -1.66 15.04
CA ASP A 151 12.63 -1.95 16.41
C ASP A 151 11.56 -1.71 17.49
N GLY A 152 10.31 -2.11 17.18
CA GLY A 152 9.14 -1.95 18.07
C GLY A 152 8.55 -0.55 18.17
N SER A 153 9.06 0.41 17.42
CA SER A 153 8.55 1.80 17.41
C SER A 153 8.02 2.19 16.02
N LEU A 154 7.01 3.08 16.00
CA LEU A 154 6.53 3.63 14.73
C LEU A 154 7.57 4.55 14.09
N CYS A 155 7.60 4.55 12.77
CA CYS A 155 8.42 5.48 12.00
C CYS A 155 7.71 5.90 10.72
N VAL A 156 8.01 7.11 10.26
CA VAL A 156 7.55 7.64 8.98
C VAL A 156 8.73 7.79 8.04
N CYS A 157 8.59 7.29 6.81
CA CYS A 157 9.58 7.43 5.77
C CYS A 157 8.93 7.64 4.40
N SER A 158 9.74 7.82 3.36
CA SER A 158 9.28 7.86 1.97
C SER A 158 10.28 7.19 1.05
N SER A 159 9.80 6.61 -0.03
CA SER A 159 10.60 5.93 -1.04
C SER A 159 10.32 6.47 -2.45
N PRO A 160 11.31 6.48 -3.36
CA PRO A 160 11.11 6.93 -4.74
C PRO A 160 10.43 5.84 -5.59
N ASN A 161 9.75 6.26 -6.65
CA ASN A 161 9.16 5.39 -7.65
C ASN A 161 8.29 4.29 -7.02
N GLN A 162 8.59 3.01 -7.27
CA GLN A 162 7.89 1.87 -6.67
C GLN A 162 8.72 1.16 -5.59
N ASP A 163 9.80 1.77 -5.13
CA ASP A 163 10.54 1.28 -3.97
C ASP A 163 9.67 1.29 -2.72
N ASN A 164 9.93 0.34 -1.84
CA ASN A 164 9.22 0.23 -0.57
C ASN A 164 10.13 -0.31 0.54
N PRO A 165 9.70 -0.19 1.82
CA PRO A 165 10.52 -0.61 2.96
C PRO A 165 10.88 -2.08 3.03
N LEU A 166 10.23 -2.96 2.25
CA LEU A 166 10.60 -4.39 2.22
C LEU A 166 11.93 -4.61 1.50
N MET A 167 12.29 -3.74 0.54
CA MET A 167 13.48 -3.89 -0.29
C MET A 167 14.77 -3.57 0.47
N ASP A 168 14.75 -2.55 1.30
CA ASP A 168 15.89 -2.09 2.08
C ASP A 168 15.83 -2.47 3.57
N GLY A 169 14.70 -3.06 3.99
CA GLY A 169 14.50 -3.48 5.37
C GLY A 169 14.40 -2.31 6.35
N CYS A 170 14.09 -1.10 5.90
CA CYS A 170 14.10 0.07 6.77
C CYS A 170 13.02 0.03 7.85
N CYS A 171 11.86 -0.57 7.56
CA CYS A 171 10.78 -0.84 8.53
C CYS A 171 9.82 -1.91 8.00
N LYS A 172 8.90 -2.38 8.85
CA LYS A 172 7.72 -3.16 8.42
C LYS A 172 6.59 -2.17 8.11
N PRO A 173 6.24 -1.91 6.84
CA PRO A 173 5.22 -0.93 6.48
C PRO A 173 3.81 -1.42 6.87
N ILE A 174 3.01 -0.53 7.45
CA ILE A 174 1.63 -0.79 7.87
C ILE A 174 0.61 0.14 7.20
N LEU A 175 1.06 1.28 6.65
CA LEU A 175 0.25 2.21 5.88
C LEU A 175 1.12 2.85 4.81
N GLY A 176 0.61 2.91 3.58
CA GLY A 176 1.28 3.55 2.44
C GLY A 176 0.37 4.52 1.70
N LEU A 177 0.92 5.63 1.25
CA LEU A 177 0.25 6.61 0.41
C LEU A 177 1.00 6.77 -0.90
N ASP A 178 0.31 6.55 -2.01
CA ASP A 178 0.81 6.83 -3.35
C ASP A 178 0.86 8.34 -3.60
N VAL A 179 2.04 8.87 -3.91
CA VAL A 179 2.23 10.29 -4.28
C VAL A 179 2.69 10.45 -5.73
N TRP A 180 2.57 9.40 -6.55
CA TRP A 180 2.62 9.53 -8.00
C TRP A 180 1.49 10.43 -8.48
N GLU A 181 1.75 11.26 -9.49
CA GLU A 181 0.72 12.15 -10.04
C GLU A 181 -0.51 11.41 -10.58
N HIS A 182 -0.35 10.18 -11.09
CA HIS A 182 -1.48 9.38 -11.56
C HIS A 182 -2.51 9.06 -10.45
N ALA A 183 -2.12 9.10 -9.18
CA ALA A 183 -3.01 8.85 -8.05
C ALA A 183 -3.97 10.02 -7.76
N TYR A 184 -3.66 11.24 -8.23
CA TYR A 184 -4.42 12.42 -7.83
C TYR A 184 -4.64 13.50 -8.91
N TYR A 185 -3.86 13.48 -10.00
CA TYR A 185 -3.83 14.60 -10.93
C TYR A 185 -5.17 14.89 -11.63
N LYS A 186 -5.99 13.86 -11.89
CA LYS A 186 -7.30 14.06 -12.55
C LYS A 186 -8.26 14.89 -11.72
N LYS A 187 -8.24 14.73 -10.40
CA LYS A 187 -9.12 15.47 -9.50
C LYS A 187 -8.46 16.74 -8.93
N TYR A 188 -7.21 16.62 -8.54
CA TYR A 188 -6.51 17.68 -7.78
C TYR A 188 -5.47 18.45 -8.61
N GLY A 189 -5.23 18.08 -9.88
CA GLY A 189 -4.16 18.66 -10.67
C GLY A 189 -2.82 18.57 -9.94
N PRO A 190 -2.03 19.67 -9.86
CA PRO A 190 -0.75 19.68 -9.14
C PRO A 190 -0.91 19.72 -7.61
N GLY A 191 -2.12 19.67 -7.08
CA GLY A 191 -2.45 19.89 -5.67
C GLY A 191 -2.20 18.66 -4.79
N ARG A 192 -0.97 18.15 -4.71
CA ARG A 192 -0.62 17.00 -3.85
C ARG A 192 -1.05 17.20 -2.39
N ALA A 193 -0.89 18.40 -1.83
CA ALA A 193 -1.29 18.70 -0.45
C ALA A 193 -2.79 18.45 -0.24
N THR A 194 -3.64 18.96 -1.13
CA THR A 194 -5.09 18.78 -1.05
C THR A 194 -5.52 17.32 -1.21
N TYR A 195 -4.80 16.57 -2.06
CA TYR A 195 -5.01 15.13 -2.17
C TYR A 195 -4.68 14.40 -0.86
N ILE A 196 -3.55 14.71 -0.23
CA ILE A 196 -3.15 14.10 1.06
C ILE A 196 -4.19 14.40 2.14
N GLU A 197 -4.67 15.65 2.23
CA GLU A 197 -5.74 16.05 3.15
C GLU A 197 -7.04 15.26 2.90
N ALA A 198 -7.43 15.10 1.65
CA ALA A 198 -8.61 14.33 1.28
C ALA A 198 -8.45 12.83 1.58
N TRP A 199 -7.27 12.26 1.33
CA TRP A 199 -6.99 10.84 1.56
C TRP A 199 -7.15 10.40 3.02
N TRP A 200 -6.87 11.25 3.99
CA TRP A 200 -7.08 10.92 5.42
C TRP A 200 -8.53 10.52 5.73
N ASN A 201 -9.51 10.96 4.93
CA ASN A 201 -10.92 10.61 5.13
C ASN A 201 -11.28 9.19 4.66
N VAL A 202 -10.39 8.50 3.99
CA VAL A 202 -10.63 7.14 3.49
C VAL A 202 -9.66 6.11 4.07
N VAL A 203 -8.75 6.49 4.97
CA VAL A 203 -7.83 5.56 5.63
C VAL A 203 -8.61 4.57 6.48
N ASP A 204 -8.42 3.26 6.24
CA ASP A 204 -8.99 2.21 7.07
C ASP A 204 -8.11 1.92 8.30
N TRP A 205 -8.44 2.57 9.40
CA TRP A 205 -7.72 2.37 10.66
C TRP A 205 -7.88 0.97 11.26
N ASN A 206 -8.90 0.21 10.88
CA ASN A 206 -9.03 -1.18 11.30
C ASN A 206 -7.96 -2.04 10.62
N GLU A 207 -7.76 -1.84 9.32
CA GLU A 207 -6.70 -2.55 8.59
C GLU A 207 -5.31 -2.12 9.06
N VAL A 208 -5.07 -0.84 9.27
CA VAL A 208 -3.79 -0.35 9.83
C VAL A 208 -3.53 -0.95 11.22
N SER A 209 -4.55 -1.03 12.08
CA SER A 209 -4.45 -1.66 13.41
C SER A 209 -4.15 -3.16 13.33
N ARG A 210 -4.79 -3.87 12.39
CA ARG A 210 -4.54 -5.28 12.14
C ARG A 210 -3.07 -5.51 11.72
N ARG A 211 -2.58 -4.73 10.77
CA ARG A 211 -1.18 -4.80 10.31
C ARG A 211 -0.19 -4.45 11.42
N TYR A 212 -0.54 -3.45 12.24
CA TYR A 212 0.29 -3.09 13.40
C TYR A 212 0.41 -4.26 14.37
N ALA A 213 -0.72 -4.91 14.70
CA ALA A 213 -0.71 -6.07 15.60
C ALA A 213 0.14 -7.24 15.09
N GLU A 214 0.28 -7.41 13.78
CA GLU A 214 1.16 -8.43 13.18
C GLU A 214 2.66 -8.10 13.28
N THR A 215 2.99 -6.90 13.74
CA THR A 215 4.40 -6.49 13.95
C THR A 215 4.88 -6.69 15.39
N LEU A 216 3.94 -6.89 16.33
CA LEU A 216 4.21 -7.10 17.75
C LEU A 216 4.58 -8.57 18.04
#